data_d67b03eb4b929c0bb1a5f572a9fc6e7f
#
_entry.id   d67b03eb4b929c0bb1a5f572a9fc6e7f
#
_cell.length_a   1.000
_cell.length_b   1.000
_cell.length_c   1.000
_cell.angle_alpha   90.00
_cell.angle_beta   90.00
_cell.angle_gamma   90.00
#
_symmetry.space_group_name_H-M   'P 1'
#
loop_
_entity.id
_entity.type
_entity.pdbx_description
1 polymer ?
#
loop_
_entity_poly.entity_id
_entity_poly.type
_entity_poly.pdbx_seq_one_letter_code
_entity_poly.pdbx_strand_id
1 'polypeptide(L)'
;TVTKAQEVYEQIESQLEEEDLHLLHSRYVKKDRLQLEKMIKNFSENEEECGIWITTQIVEASLDIDFDVLYTEMCTVDSLLQRMGRCNRKGRYIPEEPNVIVYDNANGKGTVYYEDMYDRSLEKLYQYEDKIFTEELKTEYINAVYCTEEIKKTKYYEEIEYWLEHFSTIHPIEYTKEDVDKKFRNIHSITVLPDTLYEENQVLFEEG
;
A
#
# COMPACT_ATOMS: atom_id res chain seq x y z
N THR A 1 -5.77 0.21 6.81
CA THR A 1 -6.93 1.01 6.32
C THR A 1 -6.72 2.49 6.62
N VAL A 2 -7.45 3.40 5.92
CA VAL A 2 -7.35 4.85 6.17
C VAL A 2 -7.80 5.19 7.59
N THR A 3 -8.90 4.62 8.06
CA THR A 3 -9.39 4.84 9.42
C THR A 3 -8.33 4.48 10.47
N LYS A 4 -7.64 3.34 10.30
CA LYS A 4 -6.59 2.94 11.23
C LYS A 4 -5.38 3.89 11.20
N ALA A 5 -5.01 4.38 10.03
CA ALA A 5 -3.92 5.36 9.90
C ALA A 5 -4.27 6.68 10.63
N GLN A 6 -5.52 7.13 10.54
CA GLN A 6 -6.02 8.30 11.27
C GLN A 6 -6.03 8.07 12.79
N GLU A 7 -6.52 6.91 13.26
CA GLU A 7 -6.47 6.56 14.68
C GLU A 7 -5.03 6.56 15.25
N VAL A 8 -4.08 6.00 14.50
CA VAL A 8 -2.67 5.98 14.91
C VAL A 8 -2.10 7.40 14.95
N TYR A 9 -2.43 8.23 13.95
CA TYR A 9 -2.03 9.64 13.93
C TYR A 9 -2.52 10.38 15.17
N GLU A 10 -3.82 10.31 15.47
CA GLU A 10 -4.44 10.95 16.64
C GLU A 10 -3.84 10.50 17.97
N GLN A 11 -3.44 9.22 18.07
CA GLN A 11 -2.81 8.67 19.29
C GLN A 11 -1.40 9.21 19.51
N ILE A 12 -0.66 9.49 18.45
CA ILE A 12 0.75 9.92 18.52
C ILE A 12 0.87 11.45 18.54
N GLU A 13 -0.05 12.16 17.90
CA GLU A 13 -0.01 13.62 17.69
C GLU A 13 0.26 14.40 18.98
N SER A 14 -0.30 13.97 20.11
CA SER A 14 -0.09 14.64 21.40
C SER A 14 1.31 14.44 22.02
N GLN A 15 2.13 13.58 21.42
CA GLN A 15 3.46 13.19 21.96
C GLN A 15 4.62 13.74 21.12
N LEU A 16 4.33 14.33 19.96
CA LEU A 16 5.32 14.84 19.02
C LEU A 16 5.02 16.29 18.66
N GLU A 17 6.00 17.00 18.12
CA GLU A 17 5.79 18.29 17.50
C GLU A 17 5.05 18.10 16.17
N GLU A 18 4.23 19.09 15.79
CA GLU A 18 3.39 19.01 14.58
C GLU A 18 4.25 18.85 13.30
N GLU A 19 5.46 19.38 13.31
CA GLU A 19 6.39 19.29 12.18
C GLU A 19 7.01 17.91 11.99
N ASP A 20 6.97 17.04 13.02
CA ASP A 20 7.60 15.73 13.02
C ASP A 20 6.62 14.58 12.69
N LEU A 21 5.32 14.86 12.60
CA LEU A 21 4.29 13.85 12.38
C LEU A 21 3.45 14.18 11.15
N HIS A 22 3.42 13.25 10.20
CA HIS A 22 2.72 13.41 8.94
C HIS A 22 1.80 12.24 8.63
N LEU A 23 0.69 12.52 7.92
CA LEU A 23 -0.28 11.52 7.48
C LEU A 23 -0.49 11.59 5.97
N LEU A 24 -0.37 10.44 5.27
CA LEU A 24 -0.63 10.34 3.83
C LEU A 24 -1.53 9.15 3.51
N HIS A 25 -2.69 9.41 2.92
CA HIS A 25 -3.64 8.36 2.48
C HIS A 25 -4.41 8.76 1.21
N SER A 26 -5.17 7.83 0.65
CA SER A 26 -5.87 8.00 -0.63
C SER A 26 -7.10 8.93 -0.59
N ARG A 27 -7.60 9.31 0.60
CA ARG A 27 -8.80 10.16 0.73
C ARG A 27 -8.52 11.65 0.68
N TYR A 28 -7.27 12.07 0.60
CA TYR A 28 -6.93 13.47 0.32
C TYR A 28 -7.39 13.88 -1.07
N VAL A 29 -7.83 15.12 -1.23
CA VAL A 29 -8.08 15.70 -2.56
C VAL A 29 -6.77 15.71 -3.36
N LYS A 30 -6.88 15.59 -4.68
CA LYS A 30 -5.71 15.42 -5.56
C LYS A 30 -4.63 16.49 -5.35
N LYS A 31 -5.02 17.74 -5.11
CA LYS A 31 -4.09 18.85 -4.89
C LYS A 31 -3.24 18.62 -3.63
N ASP A 32 -3.88 18.32 -2.51
CA ASP A 32 -3.21 18.14 -1.21
C ASP A 32 -2.37 16.87 -1.21
N ARG A 33 -2.89 15.82 -1.83
CA ARG A 33 -2.15 14.57 -2.00
C ARG A 33 -0.84 14.79 -2.76
N LEU A 34 -0.85 15.54 -3.86
CA LEU A 34 0.37 15.86 -4.62
C LEU A 34 1.38 16.68 -3.82
N GLN A 35 0.91 17.55 -2.92
CA GLN A 35 1.79 18.29 -2.01
C GLN A 35 2.43 17.35 -0.99
N LEU A 36 1.64 16.48 -0.34
CA LEU A 36 2.13 15.48 0.61
C LEU A 36 3.10 14.48 -0.04
N GLU A 37 2.84 14.05 -1.29
CA GLU A 37 3.75 13.20 -2.06
C GLU A 37 5.11 13.87 -2.33
N LYS A 38 5.12 15.20 -2.55
CA LYS A 38 6.38 15.95 -2.65
C LYS A 38 7.08 16.11 -1.30
N MET A 39 6.31 16.36 -0.25
CA MET A 39 6.86 16.50 1.10
C MET A 39 7.54 15.21 1.56
N ILE A 40 6.86 14.06 1.47
CA ILE A 40 7.44 12.77 1.88
C ILE A 40 8.70 12.42 1.07
N LYS A 41 8.72 12.78 -0.22
CA LYS A 41 9.90 12.57 -1.05
C LYS A 41 11.07 13.43 -0.59
N ASN A 42 10.86 14.73 -0.42
CA ASN A 42 11.90 15.65 0.05
C ASN A 42 12.41 15.23 1.43
N PHE A 43 11.51 14.88 2.35
CA PHE A 43 11.84 14.36 3.67
C PHE A 43 12.74 13.12 3.59
N SER A 44 12.39 12.15 2.77
CA SER A 44 13.18 10.91 2.62
C SER A 44 14.54 11.10 1.94
N GLU A 45 14.78 12.24 1.29
CA GLU A 45 16.06 12.62 0.66
C GLU A 45 16.95 13.46 1.58
N ASN A 46 16.39 14.04 2.65
CA ASN A 46 17.09 14.91 3.59
C ASN A 46 17.53 14.14 4.84
N GLU A 47 18.82 13.87 4.96
CA GLU A 47 19.39 13.09 6.07
C GLU A 47 19.39 13.85 7.43
N GLU A 48 19.08 15.15 7.43
CA GLU A 48 19.02 15.97 8.65
C GLU A 48 17.60 16.02 9.24
N GLU A 49 16.57 15.64 8.46
CA GLU A 49 15.19 15.63 8.92
C GLU A 49 14.88 14.32 9.67
N CYS A 50 14.23 14.45 10.82
CA CYS A 50 13.72 13.35 11.62
C CYS A 50 12.21 13.48 11.74
N GLY A 51 11.47 12.36 11.72
CA GLY A 51 10.03 12.39 11.90
C GLY A 51 9.35 11.09 11.52
N ILE A 52 8.02 11.08 11.64
CA ILE A 52 7.17 9.91 11.41
C ILE A 52 6.18 10.20 10.28
N TRP A 53 6.15 9.32 9.29
CA TRP A 53 5.15 9.31 8.25
C TRP A 53 4.21 8.13 8.43
N ILE A 54 2.95 8.40 8.76
CA ILE A 54 1.87 7.41 8.80
C ILE A 54 1.23 7.34 7.43
N THR A 55 1.23 6.15 6.83
CA THR A 55 0.77 5.98 5.46
C THR A 55 -0.12 4.76 5.30
N THR A 56 -0.82 4.69 4.18
CA THR A 56 -1.54 3.51 3.73
C THR A 56 -0.80 2.88 2.53
N GLN A 57 -1.44 1.96 1.81
CA GLN A 57 -0.86 1.31 0.61
C GLN A 57 -0.43 2.29 -0.49
N ILE A 58 -0.77 3.55 -0.37
CA ILE A 58 -0.42 4.57 -1.37
C ILE A 58 1.09 4.68 -1.63
N VAL A 59 1.91 4.34 -0.63
CA VAL A 59 3.37 4.40 -0.73
C VAL A 59 4.00 3.19 -1.43
N GLU A 60 3.23 2.10 -1.62
CA GLU A 60 3.73 0.87 -2.24
C GLU A 60 4.10 1.09 -3.72
N ALA A 61 3.25 1.78 -4.48
CA ALA A 61 3.27 1.71 -5.93
C ALA A 61 3.95 2.86 -6.67
N SER A 62 4.14 4.05 -6.09
CA SER A 62 4.45 5.23 -6.92
C SER A 62 5.49 6.18 -6.34
N LEU A 63 5.94 5.97 -5.12
CA LEU A 63 6.84 6.90 -4.45
C LEU A 63 8.25 6.31 -4.35
N ASP A 64 9.22 7.08 -4.82
CA ASP A 64 10.64 6.78 -4.62
C ASP A 64 11.09 7.43 -3.32
N ILE A 65 10.91 6.69 -2.22
CA ILE A 65 11.20 7.09 -0.85
C ILE A 65 12.09 6.05 -0.17
N ASP A 66 12.85 6.48 0.84
CA ASP A 66 13.74 5.63 1.61
C ASP A 66 13.76 6.09 3.08
N PHE A 67 13.30 5.24 3.98
CA PHE A 67 13.22 5.48 5.41
C PHE A 67 14.12 4.52 6.18
N ASP A 68 14.58 4.89 7.35
CA ASP A 68 15.48 4.07 8.16
C ASP A 68 14.76 2.89 8.80
N VAL A 69 13.54 3.10 9.30
CA VAL A 69 12.74 2.11 10.02
C VAL A 69 11.33 2.03 9.47
N LEU A 70 10.81 0.82 9.37
CA LEU A 70 9.46 0.51 8.91
C LEU A 70 8.66 -0.22 10.00
N TYR A 71 7.56 0.38 10.42
CA TYR A 71 6.51 -0.28 11.20
C TYR A 71 5.33 -0.55 10.26
N THR A 72 4.94 -1.80 10.09
CA THR A 72 3.87 -2.16 9.16
C THR A 72 2.94 -3.21 9.70
N GLU A 73 1.64 -3.09 9.39
CA GLU A 73 0.71 -4.21 9.55
C GLU A 73 1.05 -5.30 8.53
N MET A 74 0.81 -6.56 8.91
CA MET A 74 0.92 -7.69 8.01
C MET A 74 0.01 -7.53 6.78
N CYS A 75 0.47 -8.03 5.66
CA CYS A 75 -0.22 -8.02 4.38
C CYS A 75 0.25 -9.22 3.53
N THR A 76 -0.18 -9.31 2.28
CA THR A 76 0.34 -10.32 1.37
C THR A 76 1.82 -10.08 1.06
N VAL A 77 2.53 -11.14 0.69
CA VAL A 77 3.99 -11.14 0.47
C VAL A 77 4.44 -10.03 -0.50
N ASP A 78 3.71 -9.84 -1.58
CA ASP A 78 3.99 -8.82 -2.59
C ASP A 78 3.90 -7.40 -2.02
N SER A 79 2.82 -7.07 -1.30
CA SER A 79 2.65 -5.79 -0.62
C SER A 79 3.72 -5.58 0.47
N LEU A 80 4.02 -6.61 1.26
CA LEU A 80 5.04 -6.53 2.30
C LEU A 80 6.41 -6.21 1.71
N LEU A 81 6.82 -6.91 0.67
CA LEU A 81 8.10 -6.67 0.02
C LEU A 81 8.18 -5.30 -0.66
N GLN A 82 7.07 -4.78 -1.20
CA GLN A 82 7.01 -3.42 -1.74
C GLN A 82 7.22 -2.37 -0.63
N ARG A 83 6.65 -2.57 0.56
CA ARG A 83 6.87 -1.69 1.73
C ARG A 83 8.30 -1.81 2.24
N MET A 84 8.82 -3.02 2.41
CA MET A 84 10.22 -3.26 2.80
C MET A 84 11.19 -2.60 1.83
N GLY A 85 10.86 -2.58 0.53
CA GLY A 85 11.62 -1.86 -0.50
C GLY A 85 11.63 -0.33 -0.36
N ARG A 86 10.96 0.24 0.66
CA ARG A 86 10.99 1.66 1.03
C ARG A 86 11.75 1.90 2.34
N CYS A 87 12.35 0.85 2.90
CA CYS A 87 13.08 0.91 4.16
C CYS A 87 14.54 0.53 3.92
N ASN A 88 15.45 1.44 4.25
CA ASN A 88 16.91 1.30 4.10
C ASN A 88 17.32 0.77 2.71
N ARG A 89 16.64 1.23 1.69
CA ARG A 89 16.82 0.78 0.30
C ARG A 89 18.22 1.05 -0.22
N LYS A 90 18.80 2.18 0.20
CA LYS A 90 20.14 2.62 -0.20
C LYS A 90 21.25 2.04 0.69
N GLY A 91 20.87 1.30 1.75
CA GLY A 91 21.81 0.69 2.69
C GLY A 91 22.67 1.70 3.47
N ARG A 92 22.16 2.91 3.68
CA ARG A 92 22.89 3.98 4.39
C ARG A 92 22.78 3.87 5.91
N TYR A 93 21.61 3.46 6.36
CA TYR A 93 21.34 3.24 7.76
C TYR A 93 21.91 1.88 8.20
N ILE A 94 22.69 1.88 9.28
CA ILE A 94 23.24 0.67 9.90
C ILE A 94 22.47 0.43 11.21
N PRO A 95 21.41 -0.38 11.17
CA PRO A 95 20.58 -0.62 12.35
C PRO A 95 21.32 -1.47 13.39
N GLU A 96 21.19 -1.12 14.66
CA GLU A 96 21.63 -1.95 15.80
C GLU A 96 20.59 -3.03 16.12
N GLU A 97 19.31 -2.77 15.78
CA GLU A 97 18.16 -3.66 15.97
C GLU A 97 17.40 -3.85 14.64
N PRO A 98 16.49 -4.83 14.55
CA PRO A 98 15.66 -5.00 13.36
C PRO A 98 14.94 -3.70 12.97
N ASN A 99 15.12 -3.25 11.74
CA ASN A 99 14.54 -2.00 11.22
C ASN A 99 13.24 -2.20 10.45
N VAL A 100 12.73 -3.40 10.35
CA VAL A 100 11.41 -3.73 9.82
C VAL A 100 10.63 -4.50 10.89
N ILE A 101 9.57 -3.88 11.40
CA ILE A 101 8.70 -4.45 12.42
C ILE A 101 7.33 -4.72 11.80
N VAL A 102 6.92 -5.98 11.79
CA VAL A 102 5.65 -6.43 11.19
C VAL A 102 4.68 -6.83 12.31
N TYR A 103 3.53 -6.15 12.37
CA TYR A 103 2.44 -6.50 13.28
C TYR A 103 1.52 -7.52 12.60
N ASP A 104 1.32 -8.67 13.22
CA ASP A 104 0.51 -9.78 12.68
C ASP A 104 -1.01 -9.53 12.79
N ASN A 105 -1.42 -8.59 13.62
CA ASN A 105 -2.83 -8.22 13.80
C ASN A 105 -3.26 -7.13 12.83
N ALA A 106 -3.61 -7.52 11.60
CA ALA A 106 -3.93 -6.57 10.53
C ALA A 106 -5.43 -6.42 10.26
N ASN A 107 -5.84 -5.18 10.02
CA ASN A 107 -7.22 -4.84 9.65
C ASN A 107 -7.55 -5.07 8.15
N GLY A 108 -6.56 -5.48 7.35
CA GLY A 108 -6.71 -5.68 5.91
C GLY A 108 -7.13 -7.08 5.49
N LYS A 109 -7.07 -8.07 6.40
CA LYS A 109 -7.45 -9.46 6.13
C LYS A 109 -8.92 -9.55 5.75
N GLY A 110 -9.23 -10.23 4.65
CA GLY A 110 -10.62 -10.42 4.16
C GLY A 110 -11.29 -9.15 3.60
N THR A 111 -10.65 -8.00 3.64
CA THR A 111 -11.19 -6.73 3.11
C THR A 111 -10.32 -6.12 2.01
N VAL A 112 -9.02 -6.11 2.21
CA VAL A 112 -8.03 -5.63 1.24
C VAL A 112 -7.28 -6.79 0.60
N TYR A 113 -7.02 -7.84 1.38
CA TYR A 113 -6.28 -9.03 0.98
C TYR A 113 -7.15 -10.28 1.10
N TYR A 114 -7.00 -11.21 0.17
CA TYR A 114 -7.60 -12.55 0.30
C TYR A 114 -7.09 -13.22 1.58
N GLU A 115 -8.01 -13.76 2.37
CA GLU A 115 -7.68 -14.34 3.69
C GLU A 115 -6.65 -15.46 3.59
N ASP A 116 -6.82 -16.34 2.62
CA ASP A 116 -5.94 -17.47 2.36
C ASP A 116 -4.52 -17.04 1.94
N MET A 117 -4.42 -15.99 1.11
CA MET A 117 -3.12 -15.42 0.73
C MET A 117 -2.46 -14.68 1.88
N TYR A 118 -3.25 -13.99 2.70
CA TYR A 118 -2.77 -13.34 3.91
C TYR A 118 -2.20 -14.37 4.91
N ASP A 119 -3.00 -15.40 5.25
CA ASP A 119 -2.61 -16.42 6.23
C ASP A 119 -1.37 -17.18 5.77
N ARG A 120 -1.31 -17.52 4.50
CA ARG A 120 -0.15 -18.16 3.92
C ARG A 120 1.10 -17.28 3.95
N SER A 121 0.95 -15.98 3.64
CA SER A 121 2.06 -15.04 3.73
C SER A 121 2.58 -14.92 5.17
N LEU A 122 1.68 -14.83 6.15
CA LEU A 122 2.05 -14.78 7.56
C LEU A 122 2.74 -16.07 8.03
N GLU A 123 2.17 -17.23 7.72
CA GLU A 123 2.76 -18.53 8.08
C GLU A 123 4.21 -18.69 7.58
N LYS A 124 4.45 -18.27 6.35
CA LYS A 124 5.79 -18.37 5.75
C LYS A 124 6.74 -17.31 6.30
N LEU A 125 6.24 -16.11 6.66
CA LEU A 125 7.06 -15.04 7.21
C LEU A 125 7.74 -15.43 8.53
N TYR A 126 7.08 -16.18 9.41
CA TYR A 126 7.66 -16.63 10.68
C TYR A 126 8.96 -17.43 10.53
N GLN A 127 9.23 -18.03 9.37
CA GLN A 127 10.48 -18.74 9.10
C GLN A 127 11.69 -17.80 8.97
N TYR A 128 11.43 -16.50 8.82
CA TYR A 128 12.43 -15.45 8.56
C TYR A 128 12.54 -14.45 9.69
N GLU A 129 11.89 -14.71 10.83
CA GLU A 129 11.97 -13.86 12.02
C GLU A 129 13.44 -13.65 12.43
N ASP A 130 13.80 -12.44 12.83
CA ASP A 130 15.15 -12.00 13.24
C ASP A 130 16.27 -12.26 12.20
N LYS A 131 15.93 -12.43 10.93
CA LYS A 131 16.92 -12.58 9.86
C LYS A 131 17.13 -11.30 9.09
N ILE A 132 18.36 -11.11 8.60
CA ILE A 132 18.63 -10.12 7.56
C ILE A 132 17.96 -10.58 6.28
N PHE A 133 17.04 -9.77 5.77
CA PHE A 133 16.19 -10.14 4.64
C PHE A 133 16.90 -9.85 3.31
N THR A 134 17.76 -10.76 2.88
CA THR A 134 18.51 -10.67 1.62
C THR A 134 17.61 -10.87 0.39
N GLU A 135 18.11 -10.54 -0.80
CA GLU A 135 17.36 -10.78 -2.06
C GLU A 135 17.06 -12.26 -2.30
N GLU A 136 17.96 -13.16 -1.85
CA GLU A 136 17.73 -14.60 -1.89
C GLU A 136 16.54 -14.98 -1.00
N LEU A 137 16.50 -14.48 0.25
CA LEU A 137 15.41 -14.77 1.18
C LEU A 137 14.08 -14.17 0.71
N LYS A 138 14.08 -12.99 0.07
CA LYS A 138 12.88 -12.44 -0.57
C LYS A 138 12.34 -13.37 -1.65
N THR A 139 13.23 -13.88 -2.50
CA THR A 139 12.88 -14.82 -3.57
C THR A 139 12.35 -16.14 -3.00
N GLU A 140 12.98 -16.67 -1.96
CA GLU A 140 12.51 -17.87 -1.28
C GLU A 140 11.13 -17.68 -0.66
N TYR A 141 10.90 -16.54 -0.01
CA TYR A 141 9.62 -16.19 0.59
C TYR A 141 8.51 -16.09 -0.46
N ILE A 142 8.75 -15.38 -1.57
CA ILE A 142 7.81 -15.30 -2.69
C ILE A 142 7.47 -16.71 -3.20
N ASN A 143 8.48 -17.52 -3.48
CA ASN A 143 8.29 -18.87 -4.00
C ASN A 143 7.56 -19.79 -3.01
N ALA A 144 7.79 -19.63 -1.72
CA ALA A 144 7.08 -20.39 -0.69
C ALA A 144 5.59 -20.02 -0.60
N VAL A 145 5.26 -18.73 -0.77
CA VAL A 145 3.87 -18.27 -0.76
C VAL A 145 3.16 -18.60 -2.07
N TYR A 146 3.81 -18.36 -3.22
CA TYR A 146 3.23 -18.59 -4.56
C TYR A 146 3.58 -19.98 -5.13
N CYS A 147 3.83 -20.98 -4.28
CA CYS A 147 4.01 -22.36 -4.73
C CYS A 147 2.77 -22.84 -5.52
N THR A 148 2.97 -23.24 -6.77
CA THR A 148 1.88 -23.55 -7.71
C THR A 148 0.89 -24.58 -7.18
N GLU A 149 1.36 -25.64 -6.51
CA GLU A 149 0.50 -26.71 -5.98
C GLU A 149 -0.40 -26.24 -4.83
N GLU A 150 0.04 -25.24 -4.09
CA GLU A 150 -0.69 -24.71 -2.95
C GLU A 150 -1.62 -23.55 -3.36
N ILE A 151 -1.15 -22.68 -4.24
CA ILE A 151 -1.95 -21.51 -4.68
C ILE A 151 -3.21 -21.93 -5.43
N LYS A 152 -3.17 -23.06 -6.15
CA LYS A 152 -4.34 -23.64 -6.84
C LYS A 152 -5.50 -23.99 -5.91
N LYS A 153 -5.26 -24.09 -4.60
CA LYS A 153 -6.27 -24.39 -3.59
C LYS A 153 -6.89 -23.13 -2.98
N THR A 154 -6.50 -21.95 -3.43
CA THR A 154 -6.91 -20.66 -2.87
C THR A 154 -8.05 -20.04 -3.67
N LYS A 155 -8.88 -19.25 -2.98
CA LYS A 155 -9.91 -18.41 -3.66
C LYS A 155 -9.29 -17.41 -4.62
N TYR A 156 -8.09 -16.92 -4.29
CA TYR A 156 -7.33 -16.05 -5.18
C TYR A 156 -7.09 -16.71 -6.55
N TYR A 157 -6.71 -17.99 -6.58
CA TYR A 157 -6.47 -18.72 -7.82
C TYR A 157 -7.78 -19.02 -8.57
N GLU A 158 -8.85 -19.39 -7.86
CA GLU A 158 -10.18 -19.60 -8.44
C GLU A 158 -10.68 -18.35 -9.18
N GLU A 159 -10.48 -17.17 -8.61
CA GLU A 159 -10.84 -15.91 -9.25
C GLU A 159 -9.97 -15.62 -10.49
N ILE A 160 -8.68 -15.92 -10.44
CA ILE A 160 -7.80 -15.77 -11.61
C ILE A 160 -8.26 -16.69 -12.75
N GLU A 161 -8.55 -17.97 -12.48
CA GLU A 161 -9.05 -18.90 -13.49
C GLU A 161 -10.38 -18.41 -14.09
N TYR A 162 -11.32 -18.00 -13.23
CA TYR A 162 -12.58 -17.42 -13.67
C TYR A 162 -12.38 -16.23 -14.63
N TRP A 163 -11.47 -15.33 -14.30
CA TRP A 163 -11.18 -14.17 -15.16
C TRP A 163 -10.45 -14.55 -16.44
N LEU A 164 -9.54 -15.50 -16.41
CA LEU A 164 -8.85 -15.99 -17.62
C LEU A 164 -9.84 -16.64 -18.61
N GLU A 165 -10.78 -17.43 -18.12
CA GLU A 165 -11.86 -17.97 -18.94
C GLU A 165 -12.72 -16.86 -19.52
N HIS A 166 -13.11 -15.88 -18.70
CA HIS A 166 -13.91 -14.73 -19.15
C HIS A 166 -13.18 -13.89 -20.21
N PHE A 167 -11.86 -13.68 -20.06
CA PHE A 167 -11.07 -12.97 -21.06
C PHE A 167 -11.12 -13.63 -22.43
N SER A 168 -11.11 -14.94 -22.48
CA SER A 168 -11.16 -15.69 -23.75
C SER A 168 -12.49 -15.52 -24.48
N THR A 169 -13.55 -15.11 -23.77
CA THR A 169 -14.91 -14.91 -24.30
C THR A 169 -15.25 -13.45 -24.62
N ILE A 170 -14.41 -12.49 -24.23
CA ILE A 170 -14.66 -11.07 -24.51
C ILE A 170 -14.36 -10.75 -25.97
N HIS A 171 -15.39 -10.37 -26.71
CA HIS A 171 -15.22 -9.81 -28.05
C HIS A 171 -14.97 -8.30 -27.97
N PRO A 172 -13.94 -7.76 -28.66
CA PRO A 172 -13.52 -6.35 -28.54
C PRO A 172 -14.60 -5.29 -28.80
N ILE A 173 -15.72 -5.66 -29.40
CA ILE A 173 -16.80 -4.76 -29.80
C ILE A 173 -17.95 -4.72 -28.76
N GLU A 174 -18.01 -5.68 -27.83
CA GLU A 174 -19.15 -5.82 -26.92
C GLU A 174 -19.00 -5.07 -25.58
N TYR A 175 -17.78 -4.67 -25.24
CA TYR A 175 -17.49 -4.02 -23.96
C TYR A 175 -16.72 -2.71 -24.14
N THR A 176 -17.16 -1.67 -23.44
CA THR A 176 -16.40 -0.44 -23.33
C THR A 176 -15.23 -0.63 -22.35
N LYS A 177 -14.23 0.26 -22.42
CA LYS A 177 -13.13 0.28 -21.44
C LYS A 177 -13.65 0.38 -20.01
N GLU A 178 -14.72 1.14 -19.79
CA GLU A 178 -15.36 1.32 -18.49
C GLU A 178 -16.01 0.03 -17.98
N ASP A 179 -16.66 -0.75 -18.87
CA ASP A 179 -17.25 -2.04 -18.52
C ASP A 179 -16.16 -3.06 -18.12
N VAL A 180 -15.05 -3.06 -18.85
CA VAL A 180 -13.89 -3.90 -18.55
C VAL A 180 -13.27 -3.51 -17.21
N ASP A 181 -13.00 -2.22 -16.97
CA ASP A 181 -12.44 -1.73 -15.71
C ASP A 181 -13.36 -2.05 -14.51
N LYS A 182 -14.68 -1.89 -14.65
CA LYS A 182 -15.65 -2.27 -13.60
C LYS A 182 -15.63 -3.76 -13.29
N LYS A 183 -15.56 -4.61 -14.32
CA LYS A 183 -15.51 -6.07 -14.14
C LYS A 183 -14.21 -6.54 -13.51
N PHE A 184 -13.06 -5.98 -13.94
CA PHE A 184 -11.75 -6.45 -13.51
C PHE A 184 -11.29 -5.92 -12.16
N ARG A 185 -11.63 -4.68 -11.84
CA ARG A 185 -11.14 -4.04 -10.61
C ARG A 185 -12.14 -4.08 -9.48
N ASN A 186 -13.41 -4.37 -9.79
CA ASN A 186 -14.54 -4.24 -8.84
C ASN A 186 -14.49 -2.92 -8.04
N ILE A 187 -13.88 -1.88 -8.63
CA ILE A 187 -13.71 -0.57 -8.02
C ILE A 187 -14.70 0.37 -8.69
N HIS A 188 -15.72 0.74 -7.96
CA HIS A 188 -16.63 1.81 -8.35
C HIS A 188 -16.08 3.13 -7.82
N SER A 189 -15.49 3.94 -8.69
CA SER A 189 -15.03 5.28 -8.34
C SER A 189 -15.95 6.34 -8.93
N ILE A 190 -16.32 7.31 -8.08
CA ILE A 190 -17.05 8.51 -8.51
C ILE A 190 -16.12 9.68 -8.23
N THR A 191 -15.92 10.53 -9.25
CA THR A 191 -15.22 11.78 -9.04
C THR A 191 -16.16 12.74 -8.33
N VAL A 192 -15.77 13.21 -7.16
CA VAL A 192 -16.52 14.20 -6.36
C VAL A 192 -15.69 15.47 -6.23
N LEU A 193 -16.37 16.59 -6.25
CA LEU A 193 -15.80 17.88 -5.94
C LEU A 193 -16.38 18.32 -4.59
N PRO A 194 -15.56 18.51 -3.54
CA PRO A 194 -16.02 19.07 -2.27
C PRO A 194 -16.63 20.46 -2.46
N ASP A 195 -17.71 20.75 -1.73
CA ASP A 195 -18.44 22.02 -1.83
C ASP A 195 -17.51 23.23 -1.61
N THR A 196 -16.61 23.14 -0.65
CA THR A 196 -15.61 24.21 -0.39
C THR A 196 -14.73 24.49 -1.60
N LEU A 197 -14.25 23.46 -2.31
CA LEU A 197 -13.46 23.64 -3.52
C LEU A 197 -14.31 24.13 -4.71
N TYR A 198 -15.57 23.77 -4.77
CA TYR A 198 -16.49 24.31 -5.77
C TYR A 198 -16.72 25.80 -5.54
N GLU A 199 -17.02 26.21 -4.29
CA GLU A 199 -17.25 27.62 -3.93
C GLU A 199 -16.01 28.49 -4.19
N GLU A 200 -14.81 28.01 -3.88
CA GLU A 200 -13.56 28.72 -4.15
C GLU A 200 -13.24 28.89 -5.65
N ASN A 201 -13.81 28.06 -6.51
CA ASN A 201 -13.46 27.99 -7.94
C ASN A 201 -14.68 28.10 -8.86
N GLN A 202 -15.81 28.64 -8.40
CA GLN A 202 -17.06 28.72 -9.17
C GLN A 202 -16.87 29.28 -10.58
N VAL A 203 -16.03 30.28 -10.75
CA VAL A 203 -15.76 30.93 -12.06
C VAL A 203 -15.27 29.91 -13.11
N LEU A 204 -14.51 28.88 -12.70
CA LEU A 204 -14.01 27.85 -13.62
C LEU A 204 -15.10 26.89 -14.10
N PHE A 205 -16.24 26.81 -13.39
CA PHE A 205 -17.35 25.93 -13.72
C PHE A 205 -18.51 26.63 -14.43
N GLU A 206 -18.54 27.97 -14.41
CA GLU A 206 -19.58 28.77 -15.06
C GLU A 206 -19.21 29.13 -16.51
N GLU A 207 -17.94 28.99 -16.92
CA GLU A 207 -17.45 29.30 -18.28
C GLU A 207 -17.44 28.07 -19.23
N GLY A 208 -18.07 26.93 -18.88
CA GLY A 208 -18.05 25.67 -19.64
C GLY A 208 -19.38 25.35 -20.37
#